data_7f2ee783163b45b54a57c12e5b4cddf4
#
_entry.id   7f2ee783163b45b54a57c12e5b4cddf4
#
_cell.length_a   1.000
_cell.length_b   1.000
_cell.length_c   1.000
_cell.angle_alpha   90.00
_cell.angle_beta   90.00
_cell.angle_gamma   90.00
#
_symmetry.space_group_name_H-M   'P 1'
#
loop_
_entity.id
_entity.type
_entity.pdbx_description
1 polymer ?
#
loop_
_entity_poly.entity_id
_entity_poly.type
_entity_poly.pdbx_seq_one_letter_code
_entity_poly.pdbx_strand_id
1 'polypeptide(L)'
;ALFDPITSNATFNDVETTRAFSDRYYDCFLQARKIADKYGIKLMCAPLRNLDMVVERYCTGEFCLTPEGTITICHQISSPNEANYNDCVYAHVDSSNRLVVDNNKFHQLISKNTVYTNPKCEKCFIKWNCGGGCMMQNSQYSSEILSVICDFTRRFSKTLLLERLGE
;
A
#
# COMPACT_ATOMS: atom_id res chain seq x y z
N ALA A 1 -4.32 13.79 -2.87
CA ALA A 1 -3.80 12.83 -1.90
C ALA A 1 -4.68 11.61 -1.94
N LEU A 2 -4.09 10.44 -2.17
CA LEU A 2 -4.76 9.17 -1.91
C LEU A 2 -5.00 9.12 -0.40
N PHE A 3 -6.23 9.12 -0.02
CA PHE A 3 -6.61 8.77 1.34
C PHE A 3 -6.52 7.24 1.40
N ASP A 4 -5.57 6.72 2.16
CA ASP A 4 -5.42 5.30 2.41
C ASP A 4 -6.06 5.00 3.77
N PRO A 5 -7.28 4.47 3.82
CA PRO A 5 -8.00 4.26 5.08
C PRO A 5 -7.53 2.96 5.74
N ILE A 6 -6.32 2.98 6.30
CA ILE A 6 -5.76 1.83 7.00
C ILE A 6 -5.73 2.10 8.52
N THR A 7 -6.83 2.45 9.07
CA THR A 7 -6.97 2.49 10.52
C THR A 7 -8.00 1.47 10.97
N SER A 8 -8.02 1.13 12.26
CA SER A 8 -9.07 0.31 12.87
C SER A 8 -10.49 0.84 12.64
N ASN A 9 -10.59 2.08 12.18
CA ASN A 9 -11.80 2.74 11.71
C ASN A 9 -11.89 2.70 10.18
N ALA A 10 -11.35 1.65 9.55
CA ALA A 10 -11.27 1.50 8.11
C ALA A 10 -12.59 1.83 7.44
N THR A 11 -12.54 2.72 6.47
CA THR A 11 -13.70 3.14 5.67
C THR A 11 -14.22 1.99 4.79
N PHE A 12 -13.40 0.96 4.56
CA PHE A 12 -13.74 -0.19 3.75
C PHE A 12 -14.13 -1.39 4.62
N ASN A 13 -15.38 -1.41 5.05
CA ASN A 13 -15.93 -2.51 5.84
C ASN A 13 -16.60 -3.59 4.98
N ASP A 14 -16.88 -3.28 3.71
CA ASP A 14 -17.58 -4.14 2.78
C ASP A 14 -17.13 -3.94 1.33
N VAL A 15 -17.52 -4.89 0.48
CA VAL A 15 -17.15 -4.93 -0.94
C VAL A 15 -17.80 -3.80 -1.74
N GLU A 16 -19.06 -3.46 -1.43
CA GLU A 16 -19.84 -2.47 -2.16
C GLU A 16 -19.26 -1.07 -1.95
N THR A 17 -19.03 -0.67 -0.71
CA THR A 17 -18.40 0.61 -0.36
C THR A 17 -17.02 0.72 -0.97
N THR A 18 -16.21 -0.35 -0.90
CA THR A 18 -14.87 -0.37 -1.49
C THR A 18 -14.91 -0.19 -2.99
N ARG A 19 -15.85 -0.83 -3.68
CA ARG A 19 -16.04 -0.71 -5.13
C ARG A 19 -16.49 0.69 -5.51
N ALA A 20 -17.51 1.21 -4.85
CA ALA A 20 -18.03 2.55 -5.10
C ALA A 20 -16.95 3.64 -4.92
N PHE A 21 -16.14 3.52 -3.86
CA PHE A 21 -14.99 4.40 -3.65
C PHE A 21 -13.96 4.28 -4.79
N SER A 22 -13.61 3.07 -5.18
CA SER A 22 -12.62 2.80 -6.23
C SER A 22 -13.07 3.36 -7.58
N ASP A 23 -14.34 3.21 -7.93
CA ASP A 23 -14.92 3.73 -9.16
C ASP A 23 -14.93 5.27 -9.15
N ARG A 24 -15.39 5.87 -8.06
CA ARG A 24 -15.37 7.33 -7.90
C ARG A 24 -13.95 7.90 -7.95
N TYR A 25 -13.00 7.24 -7.30
CA TYR A 25 -11.60 7.65 -7.35
C TYR A 25 -11.07 7.62 -8.78
N TYR A 26 -11.36 6.55 -9.53
CA TYR A 26 -10.95 6.39 -10.92
C TYR A 26 -11.48 7.54 -11.79
N ASP A 27 -12.77 7.82 -11.71
CA ASP A 27 -13.41 8.89 -12.50
C ASP A 27 -12.88 10.27 -12.13
N CYS A 28 -12.74 10.56 -10.84
CA CYS A 28 -12.16 11.81 -10.35
C CYS A 28 -10.71 12.00 -10.80
N PHE A 29 -9.92 10.90 -10.80
CA PHE A 29 -8.54 10.95 -11.27
C PHE A 29 -8.45 11.31 -12.75
N LEU A 30 -9.27 10.69 -13.60
CA LEU A 30 -9.30 11.00 -15.03
C LEU A 30 -9.71 12.46 -15.30
N GLN A 31 -10.68 12.99 -14.55
CA GLN A 31 -11.07 14.40 -14.64
C GLN A 31 -9.94 15.33 -14.18
N ALA A 32 -9.34 15.03 -13.03
CA ALA A 32 -8.24 15.82 -12.48
C ALA A 32 -7.04 15.84 -13.44
N ARG A 33 -6.77 14.75 -14.14
CA ARG A 33 -5.70 14.65 -15.11
C ARG A 33 -5.91 15.58 -16.31
N LYS A 34 -7.13 15.60 -16.87
CA LYS A 34 -7.48 16.54 -17.95
C LYS A 34 -7.29 17.98 -17.54
N ILE A 35 -7.61 18.33 -16.29
CA ILE A 35 -7.41 19.67 -15.76
C ILE A 35 -5.91 19.95 -15.58
N ALA A 36 -5.18 19.01 -15.01
CA ALA A 36 -3.74 19.11 -14.79
C ALA A 36 -2.99 19.34 -16.10
N ASP A 37 -3.30 18.56 -17.14
CA ASP A 37 -2.71 18.69 -18.46
C ASP A 37 -2.98 20.07 -19.08
N LYS A 38 -4.22 20.58 -18.95
CA LYS A 38 -4.59 21.92 -19.43
C LYS A 38 -3.76 23.04 -18.81
N TYR A 39 -3.35 22.88 -17.54
CA TYR A 39 -2.60 23.91 -16.80
C TYR A 39 -1.11 23.58 -16.64
N GLY A 40 -0.61 22.54 -17.29
CA GLY A 40 0.79 22.11 -17.17
C GLY A 40 1.16 21.62 -15.77
N ILE A 41 0.19 21.12 -15.00
CA ILE A 41 0.39 20.62 -13.65
C ILE A 41 0.71 19.13 -13.71
N LYS A 42 1.81 18.71 -13.07
CA LYS A 42 2.15 17.30 -12.94
C LYS A 42 1.28 16.63 -11.88
N LEU A 43 0.32 15.80 -12.30
CA LEU A 43 -0.47 14.96 -11.39
C LEU A 43 0.28 13.67 -11.09
N MET A 44 0.43 13.36 -9.80
CA MET A 44 1.13 12.17 -9.33
C MET A 44 0.26 11.36 -8.37
N CYS A 45 0.30 10.04 -8.51
CA CYS A 45 -0.28 9.09 -7.56
C CYS A 45 0.58 7.82 -7.51
N ALA A 46 0.42 6.99 -6.50
CA ALA A 46 1.24 5.79 -6.33
C ALA A 46 1.15 4.83 -7.53
N PRO A 47 -0.02 4.49 -8.08
CA PRO A 47 -0.10 3.64 -9.27
C PRO A 47 0.64 4.22 -10.47
N LEU A 48 0.56 5.53 -10.71
CA LEU A 48 1.25 6.17 -11.82
C LEU A 48 2.77 6.11 -11.66
N ARG A 49 3.28 6.42 -10.45
CA ARG A 49 4.70 6.35 -10.12
C ARG A 49 5.22 4.91 -10.26
N ASN A 50 4.44 3.95 -9.80
CA ASN A 50 4.86 2.55 -9.76
C ASN A 50 4.98 1.93 -11.16
N LEU A 51 4.34 2.47 -12.19
CA LEU A 51 4.54 2.00 -13.57
C LEU A 51 5.99 2.15 -14.06
N ASP A 52 6.76 3.03 -13.45
CA ASP A 52 8.18 3.25 -13.78
C ASP A 52 9.13 2.39 -12.93
N MET A 53 8.58 1.53 -12.07
CA MET A 53 9.34 0.70 -11.13
C MET A 53 9.11 -0.78 -11.40
N VAL A 54 10.13 -1.60 -11.15
CA VAL A 54 10.02 -3.06 -11.12
C VAL A 54 10.43 -3.51 -9.72
N VAL A 55 9.48 -4.02 -8.97
CA VAL A 55 9.67 -4.38 -7.56
C VAL A 55 9.02 -5.72 -7.23
N GLU A 56 9.64 -6.51 -6.37
CA GLU A 56 9.06 -7.75 -5.86
C GLU A 56 8.10 -7.52 -4.69
N ARG A 57 8.22 -6.35 -4.03
CA ARG A 57 7.37 -5.95 -2.90
C ARG A 57 7.08 -4.46 -2.95
N TYR A 58 5.87 -4.08 -2.55
CA TYR A 58 5.43 -2.69 -2.52
C TYR A 58 6.16 -1.88 -1.44
N CYS A 59 6.31 -2.49 -0.26
CA CYS A 59 6.90 -1.86 0.91
C CYS A 59 8.14 -2.62 1.37
N THR A 60 9.24 -1.92 1.54
CA THR A 60 10.50 -2.45 2.05
C THR A 60 10.64 -2.33 3.56
N GLY A 61 9.59 -1.87 4.23
CA GLY A 61 9.58 -1.51 5.64
C GLY A 61 10.02 -0.07 5.87
N GLU A 62 9.49 0.52 6.91
CA GLU A 62 9.80 1.89 7.35
C GLU A 62 10.44 1.87 8.74
N PHE A 63 11.11 2.96 9.08
CA PHE A 63 11.61 3.21 10.43
C PHE A 63 10.68 4.23 11.09
N CYS A 64 9.70 3.75 11.85
CA CYS A 64 8.71 4.59 12.52
C CYS A 64 8.88 4.51 14.02
N LEU A 65 9.55 5.51 14.60
CA LEU A 65 9.73 5.63 16.05
C LEU A 65 8.41 6.06 16.69
N THR A 66 7.97 5.28 17.67
CA THR A 66 6.76 5.58 18.45
C THR A 66 7.09 6.37 19.72
N PRO A 67 6.10 7.03 20.35
CA PRO A 67 6.31 7.71 21.63
C PRO A 67 6.83 6.81 22.74
N GLU A 68 6.56 5.50 22.68
CA GLU A 68 7.01 4.49 23.66
C GLU A 68 8.46 4.04 23.43
N GLY A 69 9.15 4.60 22.42
CA GLY A 69 10.52 4.24 22.09
C GLY A 69 10.67 2.92 21.35
N THR A 70 9.59 2.39 20.75
CA THR A 70 9.64 1.25 19.85
C THR A 70 9.70 1.70 18.39
N ILE A 71 10.16 0.82 17.50
CA ILE A 71 10.18 1.07 16.07
C ILE A 71 9.25 0.08 15.38
N THR A 72 8.26 0.62 14.68
CA THR A 72 7.34 -0.18 13.86
C THR A 72 7.74 -0.13 12.39
N ILE A 73 7.31 -1.15 11.66
CA ILE A 73 7.61 -1.30 10.23
C ILE A 73 6.70 -0.42 9.34
N CYS A 74 5.69 0.22 9.90
CA CYS A 74 4.71 1.02 9.16
C CYS A 74 4.25 2.22 9.99
N HIS A 75 4.26 3.41 9.40
CA HIS A 75 3.80 4.66 10.04
C HIS A 75 2.31 4.65 10.42
N GLN A 76 1.53 3.71 9.90
CA GLN A 76 0.12 3.53 10.24
C GLN A 76 -0.08 2.76 11.55
N ILE A 77 0.99 2.21 12.10
CA ILE A 77 1.00 1.49 13.37
C ILE A 77 1.96 2.22 14.31
N SER A 78 1.39 3.04 15.17
CA SER A 78 2.14 3.97 16.02
C SER A 78 1.81 3.87 17.51
N SER A 79 0.81 3.08 17.89
CA SER A 79 0.34 2.99 19.26
C SER A 79 0.12 1.54 19.72
N PRO A 80 0.48 1.19 20.98
CA PRO A 80 0.19 -0.11 21.57
C PRO A 80 -1.30 -0.50 21.56
N ASN A 81 -2.21 0.48 21.41
CA ASN A 81 -3.65 0.25 21.33
C ASN A 81 -4.11 -0.25 19.95
N GLU A 82 -3.23 -0.27 18.97
CA GLU A 82 -3.57 -0.74 17.61
C GLU A 82 -3.41 -2.25 17.51
N ALA A 83 -4.37 -2.90 16.84
CA ALA A 83 -4.51 -4.36 16.85
C ALA A 83 -3.26 -5.13 16.40
N ASN A 84 -2.47 -4.58 15.49
CA ASN A 84 -1.28 -5.23 14.93
C ASN A 84 0.04 -4.65 15.46
N TYR A 85 0.00 -3.85 16.53
CA TYR A 85 1.17 -3.16 17.03
C TYR A 85 2.34 -4.11 17.33
N ASN A 86 2.10 -5.12 18.18
CA ASN A 86 3.16 -6.05 18.58
C ASN A 86 3.75 -6.85 17.41
N ASP A 87 2.93 -7.12 16.40
CA ASP A 87 3.38 -7.82 15.19
C ASP A 87 4.25 -6.92 14.31
N CYS A 88 4.05 -5.62 14.36
CA CYS A 88 4.76 -4.64 13.54
C CYS A 88 6.03 -4.06 14.20
N VAL A 89 6.21 -4.19 15.52
CA VAL A 89 7.41 -3.75 16.21
C VAL A 89 8.57 -4.69 15.91
N TYR A 90 9.68 -4.14 15.41
CA TYR A 90 10.91 -4.90 15.13
C TYR A 90 12.16 -4.34 15.80
N ALA A 91 12.06 -3.19 16.47
CA ALA A 91 13.16 -2.60 17.23
C ALA A 91 12.65 -1.75 18.39
N HIS A 92 13.53 -1.41 19.31
CA HIS A 92 13.24 -0.51 20.41
C HIS A 92 14.49 0.26 20.84
N VAL A 93 14.28 1.35 21.56
CA VAL A 93 15.35 2.11 22.23
C VAL A 93 15.48 1.58 23.66
N ASP A 94 16.68 1.12 24.04
CA ASP A 94 16.95 0.61 25.38
C ASP A 94 17.14 1.73 26.43
N SER A 95 17.27 1.36 27.69
CA SER A 95 17.48 2.30 28.81
C SER A 95 18.79 3.12 28.72
N SER A 96 19.71 2.74 27.85
CA SER A 96 20.97 3.44 27.56
C SER A 96 20.85 4.31 26.29
N ASN A 97 19.65 4.56 25.80
CA ASN A 97 19.34 5.27 24.55
C ASN A 97 19.99 4.64 23.30
N ARG A 98 20.17 3.34 23.28
CA ARG A 98 20.70 2.62 22.12
C ARG A 98 19.57 1.91 21.38
N LEU A 99 19.64 1.93 20.06
CA LEU A 99 18.73 1.19 19.21
C LEU A 99 19.07 -0.30 19.22
N VAL A 100 18.08 -1.12 19.59
CA VAL A 100 18.16 -2.59 19.57
C VAL A 100 17.22 -3.08 18.48
N VAL A 101 17.78 -3.71 17.43
CA VAL A 101 17.04 -4.16 16.25
C VAL A 101 16.95 -5.68 16.22
N ASP A 102 15.74 -6.21 16.08
CA ASP A 102 15.50 -7.61 15.73
C ASP A 102 15.48 -7.78 14.19
N ASN A 103 16.66 -8.04 13.63
CA ASN A 103 16.82 -8.23 12.20
C ASN A 103 16.03 -9.44 11.67
N ASN A 104 15.89 -10.50 12.45
CA ASN A 104 15.13 -11.67 12.05
C ASN A 104 13.66 -11.33 11.91
N LYS A 105 13.11 -10.63 12.89
CA LYS A 105 11.71 -10.16 12.84
C LYS A 105 11.50 -9.19 11.68
N PHE A 106 12.40 -8.24 11.47
CA PHE A 106 12.33 -7.33 10.32
C PHE A 106 12.27 -8.09 9.00
N HIS A 107 13.19 -9.04 8.78
CA HIS A 107 13.20 -9.87 7.57
C HIS A 107 11.93 -10.71 7.41
N GLN A 108 11.41 -11.28 8.48
CA GLN A 108 10.14 -12.01 8.45
C GLN A 108 8.97 -11.10 8.04
N LEU A 109 8.91 -9.88 8.55
CA LEU A 109 7.86 -8.93 8.21
C LEU A 109 7.87 -8.53 6.74
N ILE A 110 9.03 -8.15 6.21
CA ILE A 110 9.12 -7.72 4.80
C ILE A 110 8.96 -8.88 3.81
N SER A 111 9.26 -10.12 4.19
CA SER A 111 9.15 -11.28 3.31
C SER A 111 7.74 -11.87 3.21
N LYS A 112 6.85 -11.54 4.15
CA LYS A 112 5.45 -12.02 4.15
C LYS A 112 4.64 -11.52 2.97
N ASN A 113 4.97 -10.35 2.41
CA ASN A 113 4.16 -9.69 1.39
C ASN A 113 4.99 -9.35 0.15
N THR A 114 5.11 -10.32 -0.73
CA THR A 114 5.81 -10.19 -2.01
C THR A 114 4.91 -10.66 -3.15
N VAL A 115 5.33 -10.42 -4.39
CA VAL A 115 4.65 -10.97 -5.59
C VAL A 115 4.70 -12.49 -5.65
N TYR A 116 5.60 -13.12 -4.89
CA TYR A 116 5.76 -14.58 -4.84
C TYR A 116 4.88 -15.22 -3.76
N THR A 117 4.65 -14.52 -2.65
CA THR A 117 3.89 -15.05 -1.51
C THR A 117 2.39 -14.77 -1.62
N ASN A 118 1.98 -13.82 -2.45
CA ASN A 118 0.56 -13.48 -2.64
C ASN A 118 -0.03 -14.25 -3.84
N PRO A 119 -0.94 -15.23 -3.62
CA PRO A 119 -1.53 -16.04 -4.71
C PRO A 119 -2.24 -15.20 -5.78
N LYS A 120 -2.79 -14.04 -5.40
CA LYS A 120 -3.47 -13.13 -6.34
C LYS A 120 -2.50 -12.51 -7.36
N CYS A 121 -1.20 -12.57 -7.11
CA CYS A 121 -0.17 -12.05 -7.99
C CYS A 121 0.30 -13.05 -9.06
N GLU A 122 0.04 -14.35 -8.92
CA GLU A 122 0.59 -15.39 -9.78
C GLU A 122 0.44 -15.08 -11.28
N LYS A 123 -0.78 -14.74 -11.71
CA LYS A 123 -1.13 -14.43 -13.11
C LYS A 123 -1.43 -12.94 -13.34
N CYS A 124 -1.02 -12.06 -12.43
CA CYS A 124 -1.30 -10.63 -12.53
C CYS A 124 -0.27 -9.93 -13.42
N PHE A 125 -0.72 -9.29 -14.50
CA PHE A 125 0.17 -8.60 -15.46
C PHE A 125 0.94 -7.43 -14.83
N ILE A 126 0.37 -6.79 -13.80
CA ILE A 126 0.94 -5.59 -13.15
C ILE A 126 1.71 -5.93 -11.85
N LYS A 127 1.92 -7.20 -11.54
CA LYS A 127 2.51 -7.60 -10.25
C LYS A 127 3.84 -6.95 -9.96
N TRP A 128 4.70 -6.83 -10.96
CA TRP A 128 6.04 -6.27 -10.80
C TRP A 128 6.08 -4.75 -10.60
N ASN A 129 5.00 -4.05 -10.97
CA ASN A 129 4.83 -2.64 -10.70
C ASN A 129 4.02 -2.41 -9.42
N CYS A 130 3.11 -3.35 -9.09
CA CYS A 130 2.30 -3.30 -7.88
C CYS A 130 3.06 -3.79 -6.63
N GLY A 131 4.00 -4.75 -6.77
CA GLY A 131 4.75 -5.31 -5.66
C GLY A 131 3.92 -6.08 -4.63
N GLY A 132 2.77 -6.67 -5.04
CA GLY A 132 1.91 -7.44 -4.14
C GLY A 132 0.96 -6.59 -3.27
N GLY A 133 1.00 -5.26 -3.40
CA GLY A 133 0.16 -4.34 -2.63
C GLY A 133 0.68 -4.03 -1.23
N CYS A 134 -0.08 -3.23 -0.48
CA CYS A 134 0.28 -2.82 0.88
C CYS A 134 0.18 -4.00 1.87
N MET A 135 1.23 -4.22 2.65
CA MET A 135 1.27 -5.31 3.65
C MET A 135 0.19 -5.15 4.72
N MET A 136 -0.12 -3.92 5.12
CA MET A 136 -1.14 -3.66 6.13
C MET A 136 -2.55 -3.95 5.58
N GLN A 137 -2.84 -3.54 4.34
CA GLN A 137 -4.11 -3.90 3.69
C GLN A 137 -4.25 -5.42 3.57
N ASN A 138 -3.20 -6.12 3.17
CA ASN A 138 -3.22 -7.58 3.04
C ASN A 138 -3.42 -8.31 4.38
N SER A 139 -3.06 -7.70 5.51
CA SER A 139 -3.28 -8.28 6.85
C SER A 139 -4.63 -7.92 7.47
N GLN A 140 -5.26 -6.82 7.05
CA GLN A 140 -6.46 -6.27 7.69
C GLN A 140 -7.75 -6.52 6.92
N TYR A 141 -7.69 -6.55 5.58
CA TYR A 141 -8.87 -6.68 4.75
C TYR A 141 -9.20 -8.13 4.39
N SER A 142 -10.48 -8.41 4.23
CA SER A 142 -10.94 -9.71 3.74
C SER A 142 -10.47 -9.97 2.30
N SER A 143 -10.49 -11.24 1.88
CA SER A 143 -10.09 -11.65 0.55
C SER A 143 -10.95 -10.99 -0.55
N GLU A 144 -12.22 -10.73 -0.24
CA GLU A 144 -13.19 -10.10 -1.14
C GLU A 144 -12.87 -8.62 -1.35
N ILE A 145 -12.59 -7.89 -0.26
CA ILE A 145 -12.17 -6.47 -0.32
C ILE A 145 -10.83 -6.36 -1.06
N LEU A 146 -9.86 -7.21 -0.74
CA LEU A 146 -8.58 -7.24 -1.45
C LEU A 146 -8.74 -7.56 -2.94
N SER A 147 -9.75 -8.36 -3.30
CA SER A 147 -10.05 -8.62 -4.72
C SER A 147 -10.49 -7.35 -5.44
N VAL A 148 -11.37 -6.55 -4.82
CA VAL A 148 -11.79 -5.25 -5.37
C VAL A 148 -10.61 -4.29 -5.53
N ILE A 149 -9.73 -4.22 -4.54
CA ILE A 149 -8.52 -3.38 -4.61
C ILE A 149 -7.59 -3.84 -5.74
N CYS A 150 -7.41 -5.15 -5.91
CA CYS A 150 -6.63 -5.71 -7.02
C CYS A 150 -7.27 -5.42 -8.38
N ASP A 151 -8.60 -5.53 -8.51
CA ASP A 151 -9.34 -5.20 -9.74
C ASP A 151 -9.19 -3.73 -10.10
N PHE A 152 -9.35 -2.85 -9.12
CA PHE A 152 -9.10 -1.43 -9.29
C PHE A 152 -7.67 -1.16 -9.76
N THR A 153 -6.66 -1.74 -9.11
CA THR A 153 -5.25 -1.54 -9.46
C THR A 153 -4.98 -1.99 -10.89
N ARG A 154 -5.51 -3.15 -11.31
CA ARG A 154 -5.38 -3.66 -12.69
C ARG A 154 -6.03 -2.73 -13.69
N ARG A 155 -7.28 -2.33 -13.46
CA ARG A 155 -8.03 -1.42 -14.35
C ARG A 155 -7.30 -0.08 -14.49
N PHE A 156 -6.92 0.52 -13.36
CA PHE A 156 -6.25 1.80 -13.33
C PHE A 156 -4.91 1.76 -14.06
N SER A 157 -4.09 0.75 -13.78
CA SER A 157 -2.79 0.59 -14.44
C SER A 157 -2.92 0.30 -15.93
N LYS A 158 -3.93 -0.49 -16.35
CA LYS A 158 -4.20 -0.74 -17.77
C LYS A 158 -4.50 0.56 -18.51
N THR A 159 -5.37 1.41 -17.98
CA THR A 159 -5.68 2.73 -18.57
C THR A 159 -4.43 3.58 -18.72
N LEU A 160 -3.60 3.68 -17.67
CA LEU A 160 -2.38 4.48 -17.73
C LEU A 160 -1.35 3.93 -18.72
N LEU A 161 -1.28 2.61 -18.90
CA LEU A 161 -0.39 1.98 -19.88
C LEU A 161 -0.88 2.24 -21.32
N LEU A 162 -2.17 2.09 -21.58
CA LEU A 162 -2.74 2.37 -22.90
C LEU A 162 -2.54 3.85 -23.31
N GLU A 163 -2.76 4.77 -22.39
CA GLU A 163 -2.47 6.19 -22.64
C GLU A 163 -0.99 6.45 -22.99
N ARG A 164 -0.06 5.74 -22.34
CA ARG A 164 1.38 5.86 -22.67
C ARG A 164 1.72 5.29 -24.05
N LEU A 165 0.94 4.35 -24.54
CA LEU A 165 1.09 3.75 -25.87
C LEU A 165 0.39 4.56 -26.96
N GLY A 166 -0.38 5.59 -26.60
CA GLY A 166 -1.13 6.42 -27.54
C GLY A 166 -2.44 5.77 -27.99
N GLU A 167 -2.98 4.84 -27.22
CA GLU A 167 -4.24 4.13 -27.47
C GLU A 167 -5.39 4.68 -26.62
#